data_4b7cb0c0e5bdb0eefe03dcf391869842
#
_entry.id   4b7cb0c0e5bdb0eefe03dcf391869842
#
_cell.length_a   1.000
_cell.length_b   1.000
_cell.length_c   1.000
_cell.angle_alpha   90.00
_cell.angle_beta   90.00
_cell.angle_gamma   90.00
#
_symmetry.space_group_name_H-M   'P 1'
#
loop_
_entity.id
_entity.type
_entity.pdbx_description
1 polymer ?
#
loop_
_entity_poly.entity_id
_entity_poly.type
_entity_poly.pdbx_seq_one_letter_code
_entity_poly.pdbx_strand_id
1 'polypeptide(L)'
;MITSASNDKIKEIKKLIKSASRRKETGLYIVEGIRMVREIPADAVKTLYVAESMTDKFADICNQIPAEVEIVRDSVFQSMSDTNTPQGILAEVYQTATTEDDLFAGDAAPFLLIIERLQDPGNLGTIIRTAEGAGVTGIILSADTVSYTHLTL
;
A
#
# COMPACT_ATOMS: atom_id res chain seq x y z
N MET A 1 -9.32 -8.04 19.14
CA MET A 1 -8.30 -7.02 19.49
C MET A 1 -6.95 -7.68 19.72
N ILE A 2 -5.90 -7.14 19.10
CA ILE A 2 -4.53 -7.64 19.19
C ILE A 2 -3.77 -6.85 20.28
N THR A 3 -3.30 -7.55 21.30
CA THR A 3 -2.65 -6.93 22.48
C THR A 3 -1.16 -7.28 22.62
N SER A 4 -0.64 -8.16 21.75
CA SER A 4 0.75 -8.63 21.80
C SER A 4 1.49 -8.41 20.49
N ALA A 5 2.70 -7.86 20.55
CA ALA A 5 3.60 -7.74 19.42
C ALA A 5 4.11 -9.10 18.90
N SER A 6 3.95 -10.17 19.67
CA SER A 6 4.29 -11.54 19.25
C SER A 6 3.18 -12.24 18.46
N ASN A 7 2.03 -11.59 18.27
CA ASN A 7 0.94 -12.10 17.44
C ASN A 7 1.43 -12.34 16.00
N ASP A 8 1.01 -13.42 15.38
CA ASP A 8 1.51 -13.82 14.08
C ASP A 8 1.08 -12.85 12.94
N LYS A 9 -0.12 -12.24 13.05
CA LYS A 9 -0.54 -11.16 12.11
C LYS A 9 0.43 -9.97 12.19
N ILE A 10 0.85 -9.56 13.40
CA ILE A 10 1.80 -8.45 13.59
C ILE A 10 3.18 -8.78 13.04
N LYS A 11 3.65 -10.01 13.25
CA LYS A 11 4.93 -10.47 12.67
C LYS A 11 4.88 -10.47 11.14
N GLU A 12 3.75 -10.88 10.58
CA GLU A 12 3.57 -10.89 9.13
C GLU A 12 3.57 -9.48 8.54
N ILE A 13 2.85 -8.53 9.15
CA ILE A 13 2.87 -7.12 8.74
C ILE A 13 4.31 -6.59 8.72
N LYS A 14 5.08 -6.83 9.79
CA LYS A 14 6.49 -6.41 9.86
C LYS A 14 7.36 -7.02 8.74
N LYS A 15 7.07 -8.28 8.35
CA LYS A 15 7.77 -8.91 7.21
C LYS A 15 7.35 -8.29 5.89
N LEU A 16 6.07 -8.03 5.67
CA LEU A 16 5.57 -7.38 4.46
C LEU A 16 6.15 -5.97 4.28
N ILE A 17 6.28 -5.20 5.35
CA ILE A 17 6.91 -3.89 5.33
C ILE A 17 8.38 -4.01 4.89
N LYS A 18 9.15 -4.94 5.47
CA LYS A 18 10.61 -5.01 5.31
C LYS A 18 11.09 -5.81 4.10
N SER A 19 10.30 -6.74 3.57
CA SER A 19 10.74 -7.73 2.59
C SER A 19 9.96 -7.69 1.28
N ALA A 20 10.62 -7.25 0.20
CA ALA A 20 10.08 -7.30 -1.15
C ALA A 20 9.79 -8.76 -1.59
N SER A 21 10.67 -9.71 -1.21
CA SER A 21 10.46 -11.13 -1.48
C SER A 21 9.17 -11.65 -0.84
N ARG A 22 8.90 -11.24 0.41
CA ARG A 22 7.67 -11.65 1.10
C ARG A 22 6.43 -11.08 0.44
N ARG A 23 6.47 -9.81 0.00
CA ARG A 23 5.36 -9.20 -0.76
C ARG A 23 5.10 -9.94 -2.07
N LYS A 24 6.16 -10.30 -2.80
CA LYS A 24 6.06 -11.07 -4.06
C LYS A 24 5.50 -12.47 -3.82
N GLU A 25 5.92 -13.16 -2.75
CA GLU A 25 5.46 -14.50 -2.41
C GLU A 25 3.98 -14.52 -2.03
N THR A 26 3.53 -13.52 -1.27
CA THR A 26 2.16 -13.47 -0.74
C THR A 26 1.18 -12.74 -1.64
N GLY A 27 1.66 -11.92 -2.57
CA GLY A 27 0.82 -10.99 -3.32
C GLY A 27 0.18 -9.91 -2.45
N LEU A 28 0.79 -9.59 -1.29
CA LEU A 28 0.29 -8.63 -0.32
C LEU A 28 1.30 -7.52 -0.08
N TYR A 29 0.81 -6.33 0.22
CA TYR A 29 1.63 -5.20 0.69
C TYR A 29 0.90 -4.39 1.75
N ILE A 30 1.62 -3.50 2.40
CA ILE A 30 1.11 -2.67 3.49
C ILE A 30 0.99 -1.23 3.04
N VAL A 31 -0.14 -0.61 3.37
CA VAL A 31 -0.39 0.81 3.19
C VAL A 31 -0.67 1.42 4.55
N GLU A 32 0.06 2.47 4.92
CA GLU A 32 -0.10 3.16 6.20
C GLU A 32 -0.55 4.60 5.99
N GLY A 33 -1.47 5.05 6.85
CA GLY A 33 -1.97 6.40 6.89
C GLY A 33 -3.29 6.61 6.16
N ILE A 34 -4.12 7.51 6.74
CA ILE A 34 -5.52 7.69 6.35
C ILE A 34 -5.70 8.13 4.89
N ARG A 35 -4.82 8.99 4.38
CA ARG A 35 -4.92 9.48 3.00
C ARG A 35 -4.72 8.33 2.01
N MET A 36 -3.69 7.52 2.25
CA MET A 36 -3.39 6.38 1.39
C MET A 36 -4.46 5.30 1.47
N VAL A 37 -4.95 4.99 2.69
CA VAL A 37 -5.99 3.97 2.88
C VAL A 37 -7.28 4.34 2.16
N ARG A 38 -7.65 5.62 2.08
CA ARG A 38 -8.84 6.09 1.36
C ARG A 38 -8.76 5.94 -0.16
N GLU A 39 -7.55 5.94 -0.71
CA GLU A 39 -7.33 5.82 -2.17
C GLU A 39 -7.31 4.35 -2.64
N ILE A 40 -7.26 3.39 -1.71
CA ILE A 40 -7.25 1.97 -2.07
C ILE A 40 -8.65 1.55 -2.54
N PRO A 41 -8.77 0.86 -3.68
CA PRO A 41 -10.01 0.20 -4.05
C PRO A 41 -10.50 -0.71 -2.91
N ALA A 42 -11.76 -0.57 -2.51
CA ALA A 42 -12.29 -1.23 -1.31
C ALA A 42 -12.18 -2.76 -1.38
N ASP A 43 -12.30 -3.34 -2.56
CA ASP A 43 -12.18 -4.77 -2.86
C ASP A 43 -10.73 -5.28 -2.82
N ALA A 44 -9.75 -4.37 -2.91
CA ALA A 44 -8.33 -4.72 -2.79
C ALA A 44 -7.86 -4.82 -1.33
N VAL A 45 -8.64 -4.32 -0.37
CA VAL A 45 -8.28 -4.38 1.05
C VAL A 45 -8.61 -5.76 1.63
N LYS A 46 -7.58 -6.43 2.16
CA LYS A 46 -7.74 -7.71 2.86
C LYS A 46 -8.11 -7.50 4.33
N THR A 47 -7.34 -6.68 5.03
CA THR A 47 -7.52 -6.43 6.47
C THR A 47 -7.16 -4.98 6.80
N LEU A 48 -8.01 -4.32 7.58
CA LEU A 48 -7.70 -3.02 8.20
C LEU A 48 -7.20 -3.25 9.63
N TYR A 49 -6.13 -2.58 10.00
CA TYR A 49 -5.62 -2.54 11.35
C TYR A 49 -5.79 -1.13 11.90
N VAL A 50 -6.48 -0.99 13.01
CA VAL A 50 -6.80 0.30 13.63
C VAL A 50 -6.29 0.33 15.05
N ALA A 51 -5.56 1.38 15.42
CA ALA A 51 -5.13 1.60 16.79
C ALA A 51 -6.35 1.79 17.70
N GLU A 52 -6.32 1.22 18.90
CA GLU A 52 -7.42 1.23 19.88
C GLU A 52 -7.94 2.65 20.13
N SER A 53 -7.05 3.61 20.31
CA SER A 53 -7.39 5.03 20.52
C SER A 53 -7.99 5.75 19.31
N MET A 54 -7.94 5.14 18.12
CA MET A 54 -8.40 5.74 16.86
C MET A 54 -9.66 5.08 16.30
N THR A 55 -10.27 4.15 16.99
CA THR A 55 -11.45 3.40 16.53
C THR A 55 -12.62 4.31 16.17
N ASP A 56 -12.96 5.26 17.04
CA ASP A 56 -14.07 6.18 16.80
C ASP A 56 -13.79 7.12 15.62
N LYS A 57 -12.54 7.54 15.47
CA LYS A 57 -12.10 8.44 14.40
C LYS A 57 -12.19 7.80 13.01
N PHE A 58 -11.97 6.49 12.91
CA PHE A 58 -11.94 5.76 11.66
C PHE A 58 -13.14 4.83 11.47
N ALA A 59 -14.19 4.98 12.28
CA ALA A 59 -15.39 4.15 12.21
C ALA A 59 -16.08 4.21 10.85
N ASP A 60 -16.11 5.39 10.22
CA ASP A 60 -16.68 5.61 8.89
C ASP A 60 -15.94 4.77 7.82
N ILE A 61 -14.62 4.74 7.85
CA ILE A 61 -13.80 3.98 6.91
C ILE A 61 -13.96 2.48 7.14
N CYS A 62 -13.93 2.05 8.40
CA CYS A 62 -14.13 0.65 8.75
C CYS A 62 -15.50 0.11 8.29
N ASN A 63 -16.52 0.98 8.23
CA ASN A 63 -17.84 0.60 7.74
C ASN A 63 -17.98 0.63 6.21
N GLN A 64 -17.16 1.43 5.52
CA GLN A 64 -17.18 1.57 4.07
C GLN A 64 -16.38 0.50 3.33
N ILE A 65 -15.32 0.00 3.97
CA ILE A 65 -14.44 -1.01 3.36
C ILE A 65 -14.90 -2.41 3.82
N PRO A 66 -15.32 -3.30 2.91
CA PRO A 66 -15.81 -4.64 3.24
C PRO A 66 -14.66 -5.62 3.54
N ALA A 67 -13.78 -5.24 4.49
CA ALA A 67 -12.63 -6.03 4.89
C ALA A 67 -12.69 -6.40 6.37
N GLU A 68 -11.89 -7.38 6.78
CA GLU A 68 -11.69 -7.68 8.18
C GLU A 68 -11.09 -6.47 8.91
N VAL A 69 -11.64 -6.09 10.06
CA VAL A 69 -11.10 -5.01 10.90
C VAL A 69 -10.49 -5.57 12.18
N GLU A 70 -9.21 -5.34 12.37
CA GLU A 70 -8.46 -5.73 13.56
C GLU A 70 -8.12 -4.51 14.40
N ILE A 71 -8.67 -4.45 15.60
CA ILE A 71 -8.28 -3.43 16.59
C ILE A 71 -6.97 -3.85 17.24
N VAL A 72 -6.01 -2.94 17.28
CA VAL A 72 -4.66 -3.19 17.79
C VAL A 72 -4.38 -2.22 18.94
N ARG A 73 -3.88 -2.73 20.08
CA ARG A 73 -3.44 -1.88 21.19
C ARG A 73 -2.40 -0.86 20.71
N ASP A 74 -2.49 0.39 21.16
CA ASP A 74 -1.66 1.50 20.67
C ASP A 74 -0.15 1.21 20.71
N SER A 75 0.34 0.60 21.79
CA SER A 75 1.77 0.25 21.92
C SER A 75 2.22 -0.83 20.92
N VAL A 76 1.31 -1.75 20.54
CA VAL A 76 1.57 -2.77 19.52
C VAL A 76 1.51 -2.14 18.14
N PHE A 77 0.53 -1.26 17.88
CA PHE A 77 0.41 -0.52 16.63
C PHE A 77 1.68 0.31 16.36
N GLN A 78 2.15 1.07 17.36
CA GLN A 78 3.41 1.82 17.28
C GLN A 78 4.60 0.90 16.92
N SER A 79 4.65 -0.31 17.45
CA SER A 79 5.74 -1.25 17.21
C SER A 79 5.71 -1.88 15.82
N MET A 80 4.57 -1.91 15.13
CA MET A 80 4.43 -2.50 13.81
C MET A 80 4.51 -1.48 12.67
N SER A 81 4.28 -0.22 12.97
CA SER A 81 4.40 0.89 12.01
C SER A 81 5.86 1.14 11.63
N ASP A 82 6.08 1.58 10.40
CA ASP A 82 7.39 2.04 9.90
C ASP A 82 7.57 3.56 10.04
N THR A 83 6.54 4.27 10.49
CA THR A 83 6.57 5.72 10.70
C THR A 83 6.86 6.07 12.16
N ASN A 84 7.57 7.20 12.39
CA ASN A 84 7.87 7.69 13.73
C ASN A 84 6.61 8.12 14.50
N THR A 85 5.60 8.62 13.79
CA THR A 85 4.32 9.10 14.32
C THR A 85 3.17 8.45 13.54
N PRO A 86 2.80 7.20 13.86
CA PRO A 86 1.73 6.49 13.18
C PRO A 86 0.39 7.22 13.29
N GLN A 87 -0.35 7.26 12.20
CA GLN A 87 -1.70 7.84 12.20
C GLN A 87 -2.77 6.93 12.79
N GLY A 88 -2.40 5.70 13.15
CA GLY A 88 -3.28 4.74 13.81
C GLY A 88 -4.20 3.96 12.86
N ILE A 89 -3.92 3.98 11.56
CA ILE A 89 -4.60 3.14 10.56
C ILE A 89 -3.61 2.59 9.54
N LEU A 90 -3.77 1.30 9.22
CA LEU A 90 -2.93 0.55 8.29
C LEU A 90 -3.80 -0.47 7.57
N ALA A 91 -3.56 -0.69 6.28
CA ALA A 91 -4.23 -1.69 5.48
C ALA A 91 -3.24 -2.75 4.96
N GLU A 92 -3.63 -4.01 5.04
CA GLU A 92 -3.05 -5.11 4.29
C GLU A 92 -3.82 -5.23 2.97
N VAL A 93 -3.13 -5.14 1.83
CA VAL A 93 -3.73 -4.94 0.52
C VAL A 93 -3.23 -6.01 -0.46
N TYR A 94 -4.13 -6.54 -1.29
CA TYR A 94 -3.76 -7.41 -2.39
C TYR A 94 -3.06 -6.63 -3.48
N GLN A 95 -1.94 -7.19 -4.00
CA GLN A 95 -1.33 -6.66 -5.21
C GLN A 95 -2.23 -6.97 -6.41
N THR A 96 -2.62 -5.95 -7.13
CA THR A 96 -3.28 -6.13 -8.42
C THR A 96 -2.21 -6.47 -9.46
N ALA A 97 -2.33 -7.63 -10.09
CA ALA A 97 -1.50 -7.97 -11.23
C ALA A 97 -2.03 -7.21 -12.45
N THR A 98 -1.26 -6.27 -12.96
CA THR A 98 -1.53 -5.64 -14.25
C THR A 98 -0.82 -6.44 -15.33
N THR A 99 -1.54 -6.86 -16.36
CA THR A 99 -1.01 -7.54 -17.53
C THR A 99 -0.66 -6.53 -18.64
N GLU A 100 0.08 -6.98 -19.66
CA GLU A 100 0.33 -6.14 -20.82
C GLU A 100 -0.97 -5.75 -21.54
N ASP A 101 -1.95 -6.65 -21.60
CA ASP A 101 -3.24 -6.42 -22.21
C ASP A 101 -4.03 -5.30 -21.50
N ASP A 102 -3.90 -5.18 -20.19
CA ASP A 102 -4.54 -4.13 -19.39
C ASP A 102 -4.05 -2.73 -19.77
N LEU A 103 -2.81 -2.61 -20.29
CA LEU A 103 -2.26 -1.33 -20.75
C LEU A 103 -2.94 -0.81 -22.02
N PHE A 104 -3.60 -1.69 -22.75
CA PHE A 104 -4.29 -1.40 -24.01
C PHE A 104 -5.81 -1.57 -23.88
N ALA A 105 -6.30 -1.98 -22.70
CA ALA A 105 -7.71 -2.18 -22.42
C ALA A 105 -8.41 -0.86 -22.19
N GLY A 106 -8.98 -0.24 -23.23
CA GLY A 106 -9.72 1.00 -23.10
C GLY A 106 -10.15 1.57 -24.44
N ASP A 107 -11.16 2.43 -24.44
CA ASP A 107 -11.66 3.08 -25.66
C ASP A 107 -10.76 4.22 -26.15
N ALA A 108 -9.89 4.74 -25.30
CA ALA A 108 -8.95 5.80 -25.63
C ALA A 108 -7.60 5.24 -26.13
N ALA A 109 -6.92 5.99 -26.99
CA ALA A 109 -5.56 5.64 -27.41
C ALA A 109 -4.63 5.58 -26.18
N PRO A 110 -3.85 4.50 -26.01
CA PRO A 110 -2.96 4.36 -24.86
C PRO A 110 -1.86 5.43 -24.91
N PHE A 111 -1.67 6.11 -23.79
CA PHE A 111 -0.56 7.04 -23.56
C PHE A 111 0.35 6.43 -22.51
N LEU A 112 1.42 5.76 -22.95
CA LEU A 112 2.30 4.97 -22.10
C LEU A 112 3.61 5.71 -21.83
N LEU A 113 4.08 5.60 -20.57
CA LEU A 113 5.39 6.06 -20.15
C LEU A 113 6.29 4.84 -19.88
N ILE A 114 7.45 4.80 -20.52
CA ILE A 114 8.46 3.77 -20.31
C ILE A 114 9.61 4.38 -19.50
N ILE A 115 9.95 3.77 -18.37
CA ILE A 115 11.03 4.21 -17.49
C ILE A 115 12.09 3.12 -17.42
N GLU A 116 13.28 3.42 -17.93
CA GLU A 116 14.41 2.51 -17.96
C GLU A 116 15.49 2.94 -16.96
N ARG A 117 15.96 1.99 -16.15
CA ARG A 117 17.12 2.12 -15.24
C ARG A 117 17.10 3.34 -14.32
N LEU A 118 15.94 3.80 -13.91
CA LEU A 118 15.85 4.88 -12.93
C LEU A 118 16.30 4.37 -11.56
N GLN A 119 17.33 5.00 -11.00
CA GLN A 119 17.96 4.56 -9.75
C GLN A 119 17.54 5.38 -8.51
N ASP A 120 16.98 6.55 -8.71
CA ASP A 120 16.54 7.42 -7.63
C ASP A 120 15.04 7.25 -7.34
N PRO A 121 14.72 6.82 -6.13
CA PRO A 121 13.33 6.64 -5.69
C PRO A 121 12.51 7.93 -5.67
N GLY A 122 13.05 9.02 -5.20
CA GLY A 122 12.34 10.29 -5.16
C GLY A 122 11.93 10.77 -6.55
N ASN A 123 12.82 10.55 -7.53
CA ASN A 123 12.54 10.86 -8.92
C ASN A 123 11.43 9.99 -9.50
N LEU A 124 11.42 8.68 -9.20
CA LEU A 124 10.35 7.79 -9.66
C LEU A 124 8.98 8.26 -9.15
N GLY A 125 8.86 8.56 -7.85
CA GLY A 125 7.62 9.06 -7.28
C GLY A 125 7.16 10.39 -7.90
N THR A 126 8.11 11.27 -8.24
CA THR A 126 7.81 12.54 -8.92
C THR A 126 7.32 12.30 -10.35
N ILE A 127 7.99 11.40 -11.08
CA ILE A 127 7.61 11.04 -12.45
C ILE A 127 6.22 10.41 -12.47
N ILE A 128 5.91 9.47 -11.56
CA ILE A 128 4.58 8.83 -11.49
C ILE A 128 3.49 9.87 -11.24
N ARG A 129 3.65 10.77 -10.28
CA ARG A 129 2.67 11.85 -10.03
C ARG A 129 2.50 12.78 -11.23
N THR A 130 3.60 13.12 -11.91
CA THR A 130 3.54 13.97 -13.10
C THR A 130 2.87 13.24 -14.27
N ALA A 131 3.15 11.96 -14.45
CA ALA A 131 2.55 11.12 -15.48
C ALA A 131 1.04 11.02 -15.31
N GLU A 132 0.55 10.79 -14.09
CA GLU A 132 -0.87 10.79 -13.78
C GLU A 132 -1.53 12.15 -14.11
N GLY A 133 -0.93 13.25 -13.67
CA GLY A 133 -1.41 14.60 -13.99
C GLY A 133 -1.40 14.94 -15.49
N ALA A 134 -0.55 14.28 -16.27
CA ALA A 134 -0.49 14.41 -17.73
C ALA A 134 -1.46 13.47 -18.47
N GLY A 135 -2.19 12.60 -17.76
CA GLY A 135 -3.13 11.65 -18.35
C GLY A 135 -2.46 10.40 -18.95
N VAL A 136 -1.28 10.03 -18.46
CA VAL A 136 -0.62 8.77 -18.84
C VAL A 136 -1.51 7.60 -18.36
N THR A 137 -1.83 6.69 -19.28
CA THR A 137 -2.73 5.55 -19.02
C THR A 137 -2.02 4.32 -18.47
N GLY A 138 -0.69 4.25 -18.60
CA GLY A 138 0.09 3.13 -18.07
C GLY A 138 1.58 3.46 -18.00
N ILE A 139 2.27 2.83 -17.04
CA ILE A 139 3.72 3.00 -16.84
C ILE A 139 4.40 1.64 -16.90
N ILE A 140 5.43 1.53 -17.73
CA ILE A 140 6.26 0.34 -17.87
C ILE A 140 7.62 0.64 -17.25
N LEU A 141 8.03 -0.18 -16.30
CA LEU A 141 9.33 -0.08 -15.62
C LEU A 141 10.25 -1.20 -16.06
N SER A 142 11.51 -0.89 -16.38
CA SER A 142 12.51 -1.95 -16.58
C SER A 142 12.79 -2.69 -15.26
N ALA A 143 13.19 -3.95 -15.35
CA ALA A 143 13.44 -4.82 -14.19
C ALA A 143 14.55 -4.30 -13.25
N ASP A 144 15.45 -3.47 -13.76
CA ASP A 144 16.54 -2.82 -13.05
C ASP A 144 16.24 -1.38 -12.60
N THR A 145 15.01 -0.90 -12.84
CA THR A 145 14.50 0.32 -12.21
C THR A 145 14.29 0.06 -10.72
N VAL A 146 14.63 1.05 -9.88
CA VAL A 146 14.53 0.93 -8.42
C VAL A 146 13.15 0.43 -8.01
N SER A 147 13.13 -0.78 -7.45
CA SER A 147 11.95 -1.34 -6.83
C SER A 147 11.85 -0.83 -5.40
N TYR A 148 10.83 -0.01 -5.13
CA TYR A 148 10.62 0.52 -3.78
C TYR A 148 10.29 -0.55 -2.77
N THR A 149 11.11 -0.59 -1.73
CA THR A 149 10.76 -1.26 -0.48
C THR A 149 10.19 -0.28 0.55
N HIS A 150 10.36 1.04 0.34
CA HIS A 150 9.97 2.08 1.28
C HIS A 150 9.52 3.36 0.55
N LEU A 151 8.32 3.37 -0.01
CA LEU A 151 7.65 4.61 -0.34
C LEU A 151 6.77 5.03 0.83
N THR A 152 7.28 5.94 1.64
CA THR A 152 6.43 6.81 2.44
C THR A 152 6.05 8.00 1.55
N LEU A 153 4.86 7.96 1.01
CA LEU A 153 4.24 9.10 0.33
C LEU A 153 3.56 10.00 1.36
#